data_917ebfb57a80b314e75fe63a75500d4c
#
_entry.id   917ebfb57a80b314e75fe63a75500d4c
#
_cell.length_a   1.000
_cell.length_b   1.000
_cell.length_c   1.000
_cell.angle_alpha   90.00
_cell.angle_beta   90.00
_cell.angle_gamma   90.00
#
_symmetry.space_group_name_H-M   'P 1'
#
loop_
_entity.id
_entity.type
_entity.pdbx_description
1 polymer ?
#
loop_
_entity_poly.entity_id
_entity_poly.type
_entity_poly.pdbx_seq_one_letter_code
_entity_poly.pdbx_strand_id
1 'polypeptide(L)'
;GAYETDLPAIRSVVRHQKELYAAKDYLASQIVSSSPLKFTLPGPLTIMDTNANCFYHDRAQLNRDLADTINREIMGLVEAGCKYTQIDEPLFARQIDDALSFGLEGIERCFHGVPKQVKRIVHMCCGYPDHLDDENYKKADPRSYFTLSEMIDQAKFDQL
;
A
#
# COMPACT_ATOMS: atom_id res chain seq x y z
N GLY A 1 16.18 -3.06 6.03
CA GLY A 1 15.78 -1.73 6.49
C GLY A 1 16.99 -1.01 7.05
N ALA A 2 16.94 0.30 7.00
CA ALA A 2 18.01 1.18 7.40
C ALA A 2 18.11 1.39 8.92
N TYR A 3 17.15 0.90 9.67
CA TYR A 3 17.09 1.08 11.12
C TYR A 3 17.08 -0.28 11.83
N GLU A 4 17.97 -0.47 12.80
CA GLU A 4 17.80 -1.49 13.82
C GLU A 4 16.67 -1.02 14.74
N THR A 5 15.47 -1.56 14.55
CA THR A 5 14.32 -1.32 15.41
C THR A 5 13.58 -2.61 15.65
N ASP A 6 12.98 -2.73 16.83
CA ASP A 6 12.06 -3.83 17.10
C ASP A 6 10.84 -3.69 16.19
N LEU A 7 10.63 -4.68 15.32
CA LEU A 7 9.47 -4.68 14.43
C LEU A 7 8.20 -4.95 15.24
N PRO A 8 7.11 -4.24 14.97
CA PRO A 8 5.78 -4.64 15.44
C PRO A 8 5.48 -6.08 15.04
N ALA A 9 4.76 -6.83 15.88
CA ALA A 9 4.50 -8.24 15.63
C ALA A 9 3.00 -8.52 15.44
N ILE A 10 2.67 -9.21 14.35
CA ILE A 10 1.32 -9.72 14.07
C ILE A 10 1.17 -11.05 14.80
N ARG A 11 0.36 -11.07 15.89
CA ARG A 11 0.18 -12.24 16.79
C ARG A 11 -1.24 -12.79 16.78
N SER A 12 -2.12 -12.25 15.94
CA SER A 12 -3.51 -12.69 15.78
C SER A 12 -4.04 -12.31 14.40
N VAL A 13 -5.27 -12.70 14.07
CA VAL A 13 -5.94 -12.31 12.85
C VAL A 13 -6.00 -10.78 12.73
N VAL A 14 -5.54 -10.26 11.60
CA VAL A 14 -5.63 -8.84 11.26
C VAL A 14 -7.08 -8.49 10.97
N ARG A 15 -7.59 -7.46 11.64
CA ARG A 15 -8.95 -6.93 11.43
C ARG A 15 -8.97 -5.44 11.63
N HIS A 16 -9.72 -4.75 10.79
CA HIS A 16 -9.98 -3.33 10.98
C HIS A 16 -10.72 -3.09 12.30
N GLN A 17 -10.28 -2.08 13.05
CA GLN A 17 -10.99 -1.60 14.24
C GLN A 17 -12.09 -0.61 13.85
N LYS A 18 -12.84 -0.08 14.82
CA LYS A 18 -14.01 0.77 14.55
C LYS A 18 -13.67 2.16 14.02
N GLU A 19 -12.49 2.68 14.36
CA GLU A 19 -12.11 4.05 14.00
C GLU A 19 -11.44 4.12 12.62
N LEU A 20 -11.90 5.05 11.78
CA LEU A 20 -11.35 5.34 10.46
C LEU A 20 -10.35 6.50 10.58
N TYR A 21 -9.09 6.18 10.88
CA TYR A 21 -8.05 7.18 11.13
C TYR A 21 -7.71 8.00 9.89
N ALA A 22 -7.61 7.35 8.73
CA ALA A 22 -7.32 8.04 7.47
C ALA A 22 -8.39 9.09 7.12
N ALA A 23 -9.66 8.78 7.33
CA ALA A 23 -10.76 9.71 7.10
C ALA A 23 -10.69 10.93 8.05
N LYS A 24 -10.34 10.72 9.33
CA LYS A 24 -10.16 11.81 10.30
C LYS A 24 -9.02 12.75 9.89
N ASP A 25 -7.88 12.19 9.50
CA ASP A 25 -6.71 12.96 9.10
C ASP A 25 -6.98 13.73 7.79
N TYR A 26 -7.69 13.11 6.85
CA TYR A 26 -8.11 13.77 5.62
C TYR A 26 -9.01 14.99 5.90
N LEU A 27 -10.04 14.82 6.72
CA LEU A 27 -10.95 15.92 7.10
C LEU A 27 -10.21 17.05 7.82
N ALA A 28 -9.29 16.72 8.73
CA ALA A 28 -8.47 17.73 9.41
C ALA A 28 -7.57 18.48 8.42
N SER A 29 -7.00 17.79 7.44
CA SER A 29 -6.13 18.39 6.42
C SER A 29 -6.88 19.30 5.46
N GLN A 30 -8.17 19.05 5.19
CA GLN A 30 -9.01 19.92 4.36
C GLN A 30 -9.24 21.32 4.97
N ILE A 31 -9.18 21.46 6.30
CA ILE A 31 -9.37 22.74 6.98
C ILE A 31 -8.27 23.74 6.61
N VAL A 32 -7.06 23.24 6.33
CA VAL A 32 -5.87 24.07 6.08
C VAL A 32 -5.44 24.12 4.61
N SER A 33 -6.10 23.38 3.73
CA SER A 33 -5.74 23.30 2.31
C SER A 33 -6.82 23.87 1.40
N SER A 34 -6.42 24.77 0.50
CA SER A 34 -7.25 25.24 -0.61
C SER A 34 -7.10 24.40 -1.90
N SER A 35 -6.15 23.47 -1.92
CA SER A 35 -5.88 22.58 -3.06
C SER A 35 -6.50 21.20 -2.84
N PRO A 36 -6.82 20.46 -3.93
CA PRO A 36 -7.22 19.07 -3.80
C PRO A 36 -6.16 18.25 -3.08
N LEU A 37 -6.59 17.39 -2.16
CA LEU A 37 -5.71 16.52 -1.40
C LEU A 37 -5.75 15.10 -1.96
N LYS A 38 -4.58 14.49 -2.05
CA LYS A 38 -4.38 13.06 -2.25
C LYS A 38 -4.02 12.43 -0.92
N PHE A 39 -4.65 11.33 -0.57
CA PHE A 39 -4.32 10.56 0.63
C PHE A 39 -3.58 9.29 0.27
N THR A 40 -2.50 9.02 1.00
CA THR A 40 -1.59 7.90 0.74
C THR A 40 -1.60 6.93 1.91
N LEU A 41 -1.70 5.63 1.62
CA LEU A 41 -1.65 4.52 2.57
C LEU A 41 -0.58 3.52 2.14
N PRO A 42 0.11 2.86 3.09
CA PRO A 42 1.02 1.77 2.75
C PRO A 42 0.25 0.58 2.18
N GLY A 43 0.87 -0.13 1.23
CA GLY A 43 0.30 -1.33 0.65
C GLY A 43 0.46 -2.58 1.53
N PRO A 44 -0.29 -3.67 1.23
CA PRO A 44 -0.26 -4.89 2.02
C PRO A 44 1.12 -5.53 2.12
N LEU A 45 1.90 -5.65 1.02
CA LEU A 45 3.26 -6.20 1.05
C LEU A 45 4.19 -5.33 1.89
N THR A 46 4.07 -4.01 1.78
CA THR A 46 4.86 -3.07 2.58
C THR A 46 4.58 -3.25 4.08
N ILE A 47 3.32 -3.42 4.48
CA ILE A 47 2.98 -3.69 5.88
C ILE A 47 3.51 -5.06 6.31
N MET A 48 3.44 -6.08 5.45
CA MET A 48 3.97 -7.41 5.75
C MET A 48 5.47 -7.40 6.01
N ASP A 49 6.23 -6.60 5.24
CA ASP A 49 7.70 -6.51 5.35
C ASP A 49 8.15 -5.71 6.59
N THR A 50 7.35 -4.75 7.01
CA THR A 50 7.63 -3.89 8.17
C THR A 50 7.12 -4.44 9.49
N ASN A 51 6.52 -5.64 9.50
CA ASN A 51 5.98 -6.31 10.68
C ASN A 51 6.46 -7.76 10.78
N ALA A 52 6.78 -8.20 11.99
CA ALA A 52 7.09 -9.61 12.24
C ALA A 52 5.80 -10.45 12.21
N ASN A 53 5.68 -11.36 11.25
CA ASN A 53 4.54 -12.28 11.19
C ASN A 53 4.77 -13.46 12.15
N CYS A 54 4.03 -13.48 13.26
CA CYS A 54 4.06 -14.53 14.27
C CYS A 54 2.76 -15.36 14.32
N PHE A 55 1.85 -15.18 13.37
CA PHE A 55 0.53 -15.82 13.39
C PHE A 55 0.15 -16.54 12.09
N TYR A 56 0.33 -15.89 10.94
CA TYR A 56 -0.10 -16.46 9.67
C TYR A 56 0.92 -17.45 9.10
N HIS A 57 0.46 -18.65 8.71
CA HIS A 57 1.24 -19.63 7.96
C HIS A 57 1.16 -19.40 6.45
N ASP A 58 0.08 -18.79 5.97
CA ASP A 58 -0.14 -18.41 4.57
C ASP A 58 0.07 -16.91 4.37
N ARG A 59 1.11 -16.54 3.61
CA ARG A 59 1.43 -15.14 3.28
C ARG A 59 0.33 -14.48 2.44
N ALA A 60 -0.27 -15.23 1.52
CA ALA A 60 -1.37 -14.71 0.70
C ALA A 60 -2.61 -14.40 1.55
N GLN A 61 -2.89 -15.21 2.59
CA GLN A 61 -3.98 -14.91 3.51
C GLN A 61 -3.70 -13.65 4.34
N LEU A 62 -2.48 -13.47 4.84
CA LEU A 62 -2.10 -12.23 5.53
C LEU A 62 -2.26 -11.01 4.61
N ASN A 63 -1.83 -11.13 3.35
CA ASN A 63 -1.98 -10.07 2.36
C ASN A 63 -3.46 -9.69 2.14
N ARG A 64 -4.35 -10.68 2.02
CA ARG A 64 -5.80 -10.46 1.87
C ARG A 64 -6.41 -9.76 3.09
N ASP A 65 -6.08 -10.21 4.30
CA ASP A 65 -6.62 -9.64 5.54
C ASP A 65 -6.15 -8.18 5.73
N LEU A 66 -4.88 -7.88 5.39
CA LEU A 66 -4.36 -6.52 5.37
C LEU A 66 -5.06 -5.66 4.31
N ALA A 67 -5.24 -6.19 3.10
CA ALA A 67 -5.92 -5.49 2.02
C ALA A 67 -7.37 -5.13 2.38
N ASP A 68 -8.10 -6.04 3.03
CA ASP A 68 -9.47 -5.79 3.49
C ASP A 68 -9.50 -4.71 4.58
N THR A 69 -8.48 -4.66 5.44
CA THR A 69 -8.31 -3.60 6.44
C THR A 69 -8.04 -2.25 5.80
N ILE A 70 -7.15 -2.19 4.81
CA ILE A 70 -6.84 -0.98 4.04
C ILE A 70 -8.07 -0.51 3.25
N ASN A 71 -8.82 -1.45 2.65
CA ASN A 71 -10.06 -1.11 1.95
C ASN A 71 -11.05 -0.36 2.85
N ARG A 72 -11.18 -0.73 4.13
CA ARG A 72 -12.03 -0.02 5.08
C ARG A 72 -11.59 1.43 5.28
N GLU A 73 -10.29 1.69 5.39
CA GLU A 73 -9.76 3.06 5.48
C GLU A 73 -10.02 3.83 4.18
N ILE A 74 -9.82 3.21 3.01
CA ILE A 74 -10.09 3.84 1.71
C ILE A 74 -11.58 4.18 1.56
N MET A 75 -12.48 3.28 1.94
CA MET A 75 -13.92 3.56 1.88
C MET A 75 -14.32 4.70 2.82
N GLY A 76 -13.70 4.78 4.01
CA GLY A 76 -13.87 5.93 4.91
C GLY A 76 -13.37 7.24 4.30
N LEU A 77 -12.24 7.23 3.57
CA LEU A 77 -11.75 8.38 2.82
C LEU A 77 -12.73 8.81 1.72
N VAL A 78 -13.31 7.84 1.00
CA VAL A 78 -14.33 8.08 -0.03
C VAL A 78 -15.56 8.75 0.57
N GLU A 79 -16.06 8.24 1.69
CA GLU A 79 -17.19 8.81 2.43
C GLU A 79 -16.89 10.24 2.94
N ALA A 80 -15.63 10.50 3.34
CA ALA A 80 -15.17 11.83 3.73
C ALA A 80 -14.96 12.78 2.53
N GLY A 81 -15.17 12.31 1.29
CA GLY A 81 -15.10 13.11 0.07
C GLY A 81 -13.74 13.13 -0.62
N CYS A 82 -12.79 12.28 -0.22
CA CYS A 82 -11.49 12.15 -0.88
C CYS A 82 -11.66 11.69 -2.34
N LYS A 83 -10.99 12.39 -3.26
CA LYS A 83 -11.06 12.09 -4.71
C LYS A 83 -9.83 11.39 -5.24
N TYR A 84 -8.75 11.33 -4.47
CA TYR A 84 -7.46 10.80 -4.88
C TYR A 84 -6.90 9.93 -3.74
N THR A 85 -6.94 8.62 -3.91
CA THR A 85 -6.39 7.66 -2.95
C THR A 85 -5.21 6.93 -3.57
N GLN A 86 -4.12 6.82 -2.83
CA GLN A 86 -2.90 6.16 -3.28
C GLN A 86 -2.50 5.04 -2.32
N ILE A 87 -2.10 3.91 -2.88
CA ILE A 87 -1.42 2.82 -2.16
C ILE A 87 0.05 2.85 -2.52
N ASP A 88 0.92 2.93 -1.51
CA ASP A 88 2.36 2.84 -1.70
C ASP A 88 2.82 1.38 -1.54
N GLU A 89 3.26 0.79 -2.66
CA GLU A 89 3.72 -0.59 -2.70
C GLU A 89 5.12 -0.71 -3.35
N PRO A 90 6.16 -0.12 -2.72
CA PRO A 90 7.52 -0.19 -3.24
C PRO A 90 8.07 -1.62 -3.30
N LEU A 91 7.49 -2.55 -2.55
CA LEU A 91 7.96 -3.93 -2.51
C LEU A 91 7.64 -4.72 -3.75
N PHE A 92 6.73 -4.28 -4.62
CA PHE A 92 6.51 -4.93 -5.91
C PHE A 92 7.79 -5.04 -6.72
N ALA A 93 8.61 -4.00 -6.74
CA ALA A 93 9.88 -4.01 -7.45
C ALA A 93 10.96 -4.87 -6.78
N ARG A 94 10.83 -5.20 -5.49
CA ARG A 94 11.80 -5.96 -4.69
C ARG A 94 11.40 -7.41 -4.46
N GLN A 95 10.09 -7.69 -4.42
CA GLN A 95 9.51 -9.01 -4.12
C GLN A 95 8.59 -9.40 -5.29
N ILE A 96 9.17 -9.55 -6.49
CA ILE A 96 8.45 -9.79 -7.74
C ILE A 96 7.59 -11.05 -7.66
N ASP A 97 8.10 -12.12 -7.06
CA ASP A 97 7.38 -13.39 -6.95
C ASP A 97 6.11 -13.25 -6.09
N ASP A 98 6.19 -12.53 -4.97
CA ASP A 98 5.03 -12.23 -4.12
C ASP A 98 4.06 -11.28 -4.85
N ALA A 99 4.59 -10.27 -5.56
CA ALA A 99 3.78 -9.34 -6.33
C ALA A 99 2.94 -10.06 -7.39
N LEU A 100 3.56 -11.00 -8.14
CA LEU A 100 2.90 -11.80 -9.18
C LEU A 100 1.94 -12.84 -8.60
N SER A 101 2.27 -13.46 -7.45
CA SER A 101 1.46 -14.55 -6.91
C SER A 101 0.21 -14.09 -6.17
N PHE A 102 0.28 -13.00 -5.40
CA PHE A 102 -0.85 -12.50 -4.60
C PHE A 102 -0.85 -10.98 -4.37
N GLY A 103 0.25 -10.28 -4.65
CA GLY A 103 0.38 -8.85 -4.36
C GLY A 103 -0.63 -8.01 -5.13
N LEU A 104 -0.83 -8.28 -6.44
CA LEU A 104 -1.80 -7.55 -7.24
C LEU A 104 -3.24 -7.78 -6.75
N GLU A 105 -3.60 -9.04 -6.41
CA GLU A 105 -4.90 -9.32 -5.80
C GLU A 105 -5.11 -8.45 -4.55
N GLY A 106 -4.08 -8.31 -3.71
CA GLY A 106 -4.11 -7.44 -2.53
C GLY A 106 -4.41 -5.98 -2.87
N ILE A 107 -3.74 -5.42 -3.88
CA ILE A 107 -4.00 -4.04 -4.34
C ILE A 107 -5.42 -3.88 -4.87
N GLU A 108 -5.91 -4.81 -5.70
CA GLU A 108 -7.27 -4.77 -6.21
C GLU A 108 -8.32 -4.87 -5.09
N ARG A 109 -8.04 -5.66 -4.04
CA ARG A 109 -8.88 -5.74 -2.84
C ARG A 109 -8.90 -4.43 -2.06
N CYS A 110 -7.77 -3.75 -1.94
CA CYS A 110 -7.71 -2.42 -1.31
C CYS A 110 -8.68 -1.43 -1.98
N PHE A 111 -8.85 -1.52 -3.29
CA PHE A 111 -9.74 -0.65 -4.06
C PHE A 111 -11.12 -1.24 -4.34
N HIS A 112 -11.47 -2.37 -3.71
CA HIS A 112 -12.79 -2.98 -3.92
C HIS A 112 -13.92 -2.03 -3.53
N GLY A 113 -14.91 -1.86 -4.41
CA GLY A 113 -16.07 -0.99 -4.17
C GLY A 113 -15.80 0.51 -4.27
N VAL A 114 -14.57 0.94 -4.55
CA VAL A 114 -14.24 2.37 -4.72
C VAL A 114 -14.94 2.90 -5.98
N PRO A 115 -15.72 4.00 -5.87
CA PRO A 115 -16.46 4.56 -6.99
C PRO A 115 -15.54 5.10 -8.10
N LYS A 116 -15.97 5.02 -9.36
CA LYS A 116 -15.20 5.43 -10.54
C LYS A 116 -14.75 6.90 -10.56
N GLN A 117 -15.44 7.76 -9.84
CA GLN A 117 -15.08 9.18 -9.71
C GLN A 117 -13.91 9.44 -8.74
N VAL A 118 -13.49 8.43 -7.98
CA VAL A 118 -12.31 8.48 -7.11
C VAL A 118 -11.14 7.85 -7.85
N LYS A 119 -10.04 8.57 -7.96
CA LYS A 119 -8.81 8.07 -8.60
C LYS A 119 -8.09 7.09 -7.68
N ARG A 120 -7.89 5.88 -8.17
CA ARG A 120 -7.17 4.79 -7.53
C ARG A 120 -5.75 4.80 -8.07
N ILE A 121 -4.80 5.13 -7.22
CA ILE A 121 -3.40 5.35 -7.59
C ILE A 121 -2.54 4.32 -6.88
N VAL A 122 -1.57 3.75 -7.57
CA VAL A 122 -0.55 2.89 -6.98
C VAL A 122 0.81 3.54 -7.18
N HIS A 123 1.62 3.60 -6.13
CA HIS A 123 3.00 4.03 -6.23
C HIS A 123 3.93 2.83 -6.09
N MET A 124 4.76 2.63 -7.10
CA MET A 124 5.81 1.63 -7.10
C MET A 124 7.15 2.31 -7.38
N CYS A 125 8.13 2.12 -6.50
CA CYS A 125 9.46 2.68 -6.67
C CYS A 125 10.55 1.65 -6.41
N CYS A 126 11.80 2.02 -6.76
CA CYS A 126 12.97 1.17 -6.53
C CYS A 126 13.58 1.29 -5.12
N GLY A 127 12.95 2.08 -4.24
CA GLY A 127 13.40 2.35 -2.88
C GLY A 127 14.29 3.59 -2.76
N TYR A 128 14.52 4.01 -1.51
CA TYR A 128 15.31 5.18 -1.14
C TYR A 128 16.45 4.77 -0.20
N PRO A 129 17.66 5.38 -0.35
CA PRO A 129 18.70 5.29 0.66
C PRO A 129 18.33 6.12 1.90
N ASP A 130 18.96 5.81 3.04
CA ASP A 130 18.82 6.60 4.27
C ASP A 130 19.37 8.02 4.13
N HIS A 131 20.44 8.13 3.37
CA HIS A 131 21.11 9.39 3.05
C HIS A 131 21.19 9.54 1.54
N LEU A 132 21.01 10.77 1.05
CA LEU A 132 21.01 11.07 -0.40
C LEU A 132 22.33 10.73 -1.09
N ASP A 133 23.40 10.65 -0.34
CA ASP A 133 24.76 10.37 -0.79
C ASP A 133 25.23 8.93 -0.52
N ASP A 134 24.32 8.03 -0.13
CA ASP A 134 24.64 6.61 0.02
C ASP A 134 24.79 5.92 -1.35
N GLU A 135 26.01 5.88 -1.84
CA GLU A 135 26.36 5.21 -3.11
C GLU A 135 26.23 3.69 -3.06
N ASN A 136 26.15 3.09 -1.86
CA ASN A 136 26.08 1.64 -1.67
C ASN A 136 24.62 1.11 -1.59
N TYR A 137 23.64 1.99 -1.56
CA TYR A 137 22.25 1.58 -1.49
C TYR A 137 21.83 0.80 -2.74
N LYS A 138 21.44 -0.45 -2.56
CA LYS A 138 20.92 -1.29 -3.65
C LYS A 138 19.45 -0.95 -3.92
N LYS A 139 19.21 -0.18 -4.97
CA LYS A 139 17.88 -0.04 -5.54
C LYS A 139 17.36 -1.38 -6.06
N ALA A 140 16.05 -1.54 -6.15
CA ALA A 140 15.46 -2.67 -6.88
C ALA A 140 15.92 -2.66 -8.35
N ASP A 141 15.98 -3.83 -8.97
CA ASP A 141 16.34 -3.93 -10.39
C ASP A 141 15.28 -3.22 -11.25
N PRO A 142 15.63 -2.22 -12.05
CA PRO A 142 14.67 -1.52 -12.92
C PRO A 142 13.95 -2.46 -13.89
N ARG A 143 14.51 -3.62 -14.21
CA ARG A 143 13.87 -4.63 -15.06
C ARG A 143 12.60 -5.22 -14.42
N SER A 144 12.43 -5.08 -13.11
CA SER A 144 11.20 -5.47 -12.40
C SER A 144 9.96 -4.80 -13.00
N TYR A 145 10.07 -3.55 -13.47
CA TYR A 145 8.97 -2.86 -14.13
C TYR A 145 8.52 -3.57 -15.42
N PHE A 146 9.46 -4.07 -16.22
CA PHE A 146 9.12 -4.85 -17.43
C PHE A 146 8.48 -6.19 -17.08
N THR A 147 8.98 -6.87 -16.03
CA THR A 147 8.42 -8.14 -15.58
C THR A 147 6.99 -7.99 -15.07
N LEU A 148 6.69 -6.87 -14.40
CA LEU A 148 5.39 -6.60 -13.83
C LEU A 148 4.43 -5.88 -14.80
N SER A 149 4.92 -5.38 -15.95
CA SER A 149 4.17 -4.49 -16.83
C SER A 149 2.86 -5.09 -17.33
N GLU A 150 2.85 -6.33 -17.78
CA GLU A 150 1.63 -6.99 -18.28
C GLU A 150 0.57 -7.13 -17.18
N MET A 151 0.99 -7.52 -15.99
CA MET A 151 0.11 -7.63 -14.82
C MET A 151 -0.46 -6.26 -14.42
N ILE A 152 0.39 -5.23 -14.41
CA ILE A 152 0.01 -3.86 -14.04
C ILE A 152 -0.95 -3.26 -15.08
N ASP A 153 -0.74 -3.53 -16.36
CA ASP A 153 -1.60 -3.02 -17.44
C ASP A 153 -3.02 -3.60 -17.38
N GLN A 154 -3.16 -4.82 -16.85
CA GLN A 154 -4.46 -5.46 -16.64
C GLN A 154 -5.13 -5.10 -15.30
N ALA A 155 -4.44 -4.42 -14.42
CA ALA A 155 -4.90 -4.13 -13.07
C ALA A 155 -6.01 -3.05 -13.03
N LYS A 156 -6.85 -3.14 -11.99
CA LYS A 156 -8.05 -2.29 -11.82
C LYS A 156 -7.77 -1.03 -11.01
N PHE A 157 -6.68 -0.31 -11.32
CA PHE A 157 -6.44 1.03 -10.80
C PHE A 157 -6.24 2.03 -11.96
N ASP A 158 -6.23 3.33 -11.68
CA ASP A 158 -6.34 4.37 -12.71
C ASP A 158 -4.98 5.00 -13.06
N GLN A 159 -3.98 4.83 -12.19
CA GLN A 159 -2.67 5.46 -12.34
C GLN A 159 -1.59 4.67 -11.58
N LEU A 160 -0.42 4.49 -12.18
CA LEU A 160 0.82 4.05 -11.59
C LEU A 160 1.78 5.22 -11.44
#